data_462be51f34ce1508581c46f48590fce2
#
_entry.id   462be51f34ce1508581c46f48590fce2
#
_cell.length_a   1.000
_cell.length_b   1.000
_cell.length_c   1.000
_cell.angle_alpha   90.00
_cell.angle_beta   90.00
_cell.angle_gamma   90.00
#
_symmetry.space_group_name_H-M   'P 1'
#
loop_
_entity.id
_entity.type
_entity.pdbx_description
1 polymer ?
#
loop_
_entity_poly.entity_id
_entity_poly.type
_entity_poly.pdbx_seq_one_letter_code
_entity_poly.pdbx_strand_id
1 'polypeptide(L)'
;ESAKSYREKKAKPLWEKIVKVLRSVYRAYFDLKSKFERLQSAYDREVSKNGSLSARIYEVCAERDGLKGQVRDYERVRRAIGPEQADRILEAAYQQEQVEKERKWGARSKMRVGAR
;
A
#
# COMPACT_ATOMS: atom_id res chain seq x y z
N GLU A 1 -38.76 22.49 59.82
CA GLU A 1 -37.74 21.55 59.31
C GLU A 1 -36.33 22.10 59.61
N SER A 2 -35.43 21.23 60.04
CA SER A 2 -34.05 21.63 60.25
C SER A 2 -33.39 21.82 58.86
N ALA A 3 -32.40 22.71 58.78
CA ALA A 3 -31.61 22.93 57.54
C ALA A 3 -30.95 21.63 57.04
N LYS A 4 -30.59 20.74 57.92
CA LYS A 4 -30.02 19.43 57.65
C LYS A 4 -31.05 18.52 56.91
N SER A 5 -32.28 18.47 57.40
CA SER A 5 -33.37 17.71 56.79
C SER A 5 -33.71 18.22 55.38
N TYR A 6 -33.72 19.52 55.18
CA TYR A 6 -33.92 20.13 53.86
C TYR A 6 -32.83 19.73 52.86
N ARG A 7 -31.56 19.76 53.26
CA ARG A 7 -30.42 19.35 52.46
C ARG A 7 -30.52 17.88 52.03
N GLU A 8 -30.88 17.01 52.96
CA GLU A 8 -31.00 15.57 52.65
C GLU A 8 -32.17 15.25 51.72
N LYS A 9 -33.30 15.95 51.88
CA LYS A 9 -34.51 15.69 51.11
C LYS A 9 -34.53 16.32 49.71
N LYS A 10 -33.95 17.48 49.52
CA LYS A 10 -34.02 18.26 48.27
C LYS A 10 -32.68 18.48 47.58
N ALA A 11 -31.65 18.84 48.33
CA ALA A 11 -30.36 19.16 47.73
C ALA A 11 -29.58 17.91 47.30
N LYS A 12 -29.63 16.83 48.05
CA LYS A 12 -28.95 15.58 47.73
C LYS A 12 -29.42 14.90 46.45
N PRO A 13 -30.75 14.73 46.20
CA PRO A 13 -31.23 14.21 44.93
C PRO A 13 -30.85 15.07 43.72
N LEU A 14 -30.88 16.39 43.87
CA LEU A 14 -30.46 17.32 42.85
C LEU A 14 -28.98 17.17 42.50
N TRP A 15 -28.14 17.07 43.53
CA TRP A 15 -26.70 16.82 43.37
C TRP A 15 -26.41 15.51 42.66
N GLU A 16 -27.11 14.43 42.99
CA GLU A 16 -26.99 13.13 42.33
C GLU A 16 -27.37 13.21 40.85
N LYS A 17 -28.40 13.97 40.49
CA LYS A 17 -28.79 14.22 39.10
C LYS A 17 -27.69 14.96 38.32
N ILE A 18 -27.09 15.99 38.94
CA ILE A 18 -25.99 16.76 38.35
C ILE A 18 -24.79 15.86 38.11
N VAL A 19 -24.42 15.02 39.05
CA VAL A 19 -23.30 14.06 38.95
C VAL A 19 -23.54 13.06 37.82
N LYS A 20 -24.78 12.54 37.70
CA LYS A 20 -25.13 11.63 36.57
C LYS A 20 -24.99 12.30 35.21
N VAL A 21 -25.46 13.52 35.07
CA VAL A 21 -25.36 14.30 33.85
C VAL A 21 -23.88 14.55 33.48
N LEU A 22 -23.07 14.97 34.46
CA LEU A 22 -21.63 15.17 34.25
C LEU A 22 -20.93 13.90 33.82
N ARG A 23 -21.20 12.77 34.46
CA ARG A 23 -20.62 11.47 34.05
C ARG A 23 -21.01 11.10 32.63
N SER A 24 -22.28 11.30 32.28
CA SER A 24 -22.78 11.05 30.91
C SER A 24 -22.06 11.92 29.88
N VAL A 25 -21.89 13.20 30.15
CA VAL A 25 -21.18 14.15 29.28
C VAL A 25 -19.71 13.76 29.16
N TYR A 26 -19.03 13.40 30.25
CA TYR A 26 -17.64 12.95 30.20
C TYR A 26 -17.46 11.67 29.39
N ARG A 27 -18.36 10.70 29.56
CA ARG A 27 -18.33 9.47 28.75
C ARG A 27 -18.50 9.77 27.26
N ALA A 28 -19.47 10.59 26.91
CA ALA A 28 -19.71 11.01 25.52
C ALA A 28 -18.49 11.74 24.95
N TYR A 29 -17.87 12.60 25.73
CA TYR A 29 -16.65 13.32 25.34
C TYR A 29 -15.48 12.36 25.06
N PHE A 30 -15.21 11.43 25.96
CA PHE A 30 -14.12 10.46 25.80
C PHE A 30 -14.38 9.51 24.64
N ASP A 31 -15.61 9.06 24.44
CA ASP A 31 -15.98 8.22 23.29
C ASP A 31 -15.79 8.98 21.98
N LEU A 32 -16.22 10.23 21.92
CA LEU A 32 -16.04 11.08 20.75
C LEU A 32 -14.57 11.35 20.47
N LYS A 33 -13.79 11.63 21.50
CA LYS A 33 -12.34 11.84 21.40
C LYS A 33 -11.63 10.59 20.85
N SER A 34 -11.97 9.41 21.35
CA SER A 34 -11.41 8.14 20.87
C SER A 34 -11.76 7.89 19.41
N LYS A 35 -13.01 8.14 19.00
CA LYS A 35 -13.46 8.04 17.62
C LYS A 35 -12.72 9.01 16.71
N PHE A 36 -12.54 10.24 17.17
CA PHE A 36 -11.79 11.27 16.43
C PHE A 36 -10.33 10.85 16.21
N GLU A 37 -9.66 10.37 17.24
CA GLU A 37 -8.26 9.92 17.15
C GLU A 37 -8.11 8.73 16.18
N ARG A 38 -9.03 7.77 16.23
CA ARG A 38 -9.07 6.64 15.30
C ARG A 38 -9.28 7.10 13.85
N LEU A 39 -10.21 8.02 13.64
CA LEU A 39 -10.51 8.56 12.32
C LEU A 39 -9.31 9.34 11.78
N GLN A 40 -8.66 10.13 12.61
CA GLN A 40 -7.45 10.88 12.25
C GLN A 40 -6.30 9.95 11.84
N SER A 41 -6.07 8.88 12.62
CA SER A 41 -5.08 7.87 12.29
C SER A 41 -5.39 7.14 10.99
N ALA A 42 -6.66 6.82 10.75
CA ALA A 42 -7.11 6.21 9.50
C ALA A 42 -6.91 7.16 8.31
N TYR A 43 -7.24 8.44 8.48
CA TYR A 43 -7.03 9.47 7.46
C TYR A 43 -5.54 9.61 7.10
N ASP A 44 -4.67 9.71 8.11
CA ASP A 44 -3.22 9.82 7.90
C ASP A 44 -2.66 8.61 7.14
N ARG A 45 -3.12 7.41 7.46
CA ARG A 45 -2.75 6.19 6.74
C ARG A 45 -3.20 6.22 5.28
N GLU A 46 -4.43 6.66 5.02
CA GLU A 46 -4.94 6.77 3.63
C GLU A 46 -4.19 7.83 2.84
N VAL A 47 -3.85 8.96 3.44
CA VAL A 47 -3.01 9.99 2.81
C VAL A 47 -1.63 9.43 2.43
N SER A 48 -1.00 8.68 3.33
CA SER A 48 0.29 8.02 3.07
C SER A 48 0.19 7.00 1.94
N LYS A 49 -0.85 6.17 1.94
CA LYS A 49 -1.11 5.21 0.86
C LYS A 49 -1.33 5.89 -0.48
N ASN A 50 -2.11 6.97 -0.51
CA ASN A 50 -2.35 7.75 -1.73
C ASN A 50 -1.05 8.35 -2.27
N GLY A 51 -0.18 8.85 -1.39
CA GLY A 51 1.14 9.34 -1.78
C GLY A 51 2.00 8.25 -2.42
N SER A 52 2.05 7.07 -1.80
CA SER A 52 2.79 5.92 -2.32
C SER A 52 2.23 5.42 -3.66
N LEU A 53 0.90 5.35 -3.78
CA LEU A 53 0.24 4.96 -5.02
C LEU A 53 0.49 5.96 -6.15
N SER A 54 0.47 7.26 -5.87
CA SER A 54 0.78 8.30 -6.84
C SER A 54 2.21 8.16 -7.35
N ALA A 55 3.18 7.97 -6.46
CA ALA A 55 4.58 7.73 -6.82
C ALA A 55 4.71 6.49 -7.72
N ARG A 56 4.03 5.41 -7.36
CA ARG A 56 4.04 4.17 -8.15
C ARG A 56 3.42 4.37 -9.54
N ILE A 57 2.35 5.14 -9.64
CA ILE A 57 1.73 5.49 -10.93
C ILE A 57 2.74 6.22 -11.82
N TYR A 58 3.47 7.19 -11.31
CA TYR A 58 4.51 7.90 -12.06
C TYR A 58 5.61 6.97 -12.55
N GLU A 59 6.11 6.08 -11.70
CA GLU A 59 7.10 5.07 -12.07
C GLU A 59 6.60 4.17 -13.19
N VAL A 60 5.41 3.60 -13.03
CA VAL A 60 4.80 2.70 -14.03
C VAL A 60 4.54 3.43 -15.35
N CYS A 61 4.11 4.69 -15.31
CA CYS A 61 3.94 5.50 -16.51
C CYS A 61 5.28 5.73 -17.23
N ALA A 62 6.36 6.01 -16.48
CA ALA A 62 7.69 6.17 -17.05
C ALA A 62 8.20 4.86 -17.69
N GLU A 63 8.03 3.73 -17.02
CA GLU A 63 8.35 2.40 -17.55
C GLU A 63 7.55 2.09 -18.82
N ARG A 64 6.26 2.37 -18.80
CA ARG A 64 5.39 2.20 -19.97
C ARG A 64 5.88 3.03 -21.16
N ASP A 65 6.22 4.29 -20.93
CA ASP A 65 6.68 5.18 -22.00
C ASP A 65 8.03 4.73 -22.56
N GLY A 66 8.94 4.25 -21.70
CA GLY A 66 10.19 3.61 -22.11
C GLY A 66 9.96 2.37 -22.97
N LEU A 67 9.05 1.48 -22.53
CA LEU A 67 8.69 0.29 -23.29
C LEU A 67 8.02 0.61 -24.64
N LYS A 68 7.17 1.62 -24.69
CA LYS A 68 6.58 2.11 -25.95
C LYS A 68 7.66 2.58 -26.93
N GLY A 69 8.69 3.26 -26.42
CA GLY A 69 9.84 3.67 -27.23
C GLY A 69 10.58 2.47 -27.82
N GLN A 70 10.87 1.46 -27.01
CA GLN A 70 11.51 0.22 -27.46
C GLN A 70 10.68 -0.53 -28.48
N VAL A 71 9.36 -0.62 -28.30
CA VAL A 71 8.44 -1.25 -29.25
C VAL A 71 8.47 -0.52 -30.58
N ARG A 72 8.45 0.81 -30.60
CA ARG A 72 8.56 1.61 -31.85
C ARG A 72 9.87 1.36 -32.56
N ASP A 73 10.97 1.29 -31.84
CA ASP A 73 12.28 1.01 -32.42
C ASP A 73 12.35 -0.41 -33.00
N TYR A 74 11.79 -1.38 -32.29
CA TYR A 74 11.64 -2.74 -32.79
C TYR A 74 10.81 -2.78 -34.07
N GLU A 75 9.69 -2.09 -34.13
CA GLU A 75 8.84 -2.00 -35.31
C GLU A 75 9.55 -1.35 -36.51
N ARG A 76 10.36 -0.33 -36.25
CA ARG A 76 11.20 0.30 -37.29
C ARG A 76 12.21 -0.67 -37.86
N VAL A 77 12.92 -1.38 -37.00
CA VAL A 77 13.88 -2.42 -37.39
C VAL A 77 13.17 -3.53 -38.20
N ARG A 78 12.04 -3.99 -37.68
CA ARG A 78 11.24 -5.03 -38.35
C ARG A 78 10.80 -4.62 -39.75
N ARG A 79 10.38 -3.37 -39.92
CA ARG A 79 10.04 -2.84 -41.28
C ARG A 79 11.25 -2.75 -42.18
N ALA A 80 12.40 -2.36 -41.65
CA ALA A 80 13.62 -2.20 -42.44
C ALA A 80 14.17 -3.53 -42.95
N ILE A 81 14.19 -4.57 -42.13
CA ILE A 81 14.75 -5.90 -42.50
C ILE A 81 13.73 -6.89 -43.02
N GLY A 82 12.45 -6.59 -42.88
CA GLY A 82 11.34 -7.48 -43.24
C GLY A 82 10.87 -8.35 -42.06
N PRO A 83 9.54 -8.63 -41.99
CA PRO A 83 8.96 -9.37 -40.87
C PRO A 83 9.51 -10.78 -40.68
N GLU A 84 9.72 -11.52 -41.78
CA GLU A 84 10.19 -12.90 -41.73
C GLU A 84 11.62 -12.99 -41.19
N GLN A 85 12.50 -12.11 -41.63
CA GLN A 85 13.88 -12.07 -41.19
C GLN A 85 13.99 -11.61 -39.73
N ALA A 86 13.16 -10.64 -39.31
CA ALA A 86 13.06 -10.23 -37.93
C ALA A 86 12.65 -11.38 -37.01
N ASP A 87 11.65 -12.16 -37.41
CA ASP A 87 11.17 -13.31 -36.66
C ASP A 87 12.24 -14.42 -36.53
N ARG A 88 13.02 -14.67 -37.61
CA ARG A 88 14.15 -15.61 -37.59
C ARG A 88 15.25 -15.17 -36.62
N ILE A 89 15.60 -13.89 -36.64
CA ILE A 89 16.61 -13.33 -35.71
C ILE A 89 16.14 -13.43 -34.27
N LEU A 90 14.89 -13.13 -34.03
CA LEU A 90 14.28 -13.20 -32.71
C LEU A 90 14.29 -14.64 -32.18
N GLU A 91 13.91 -15.61 -33.01
CA GLU A 91 13.93 -17.03 -32.65
C GLU A 91 15.36 -17.51 -32.37
N ALA A 92 16.33 -17.15 -33.21
CA ALA A 92 17.73 -17.49 -32.97
C ALA A 92 18.27 -16.89 -31.69
N ALA A 93 17.94 -15.64 -31.36
CA ALA A 93 18.32 -14.98 -30.11
C ALA A 93 17.69 -15.69 -28.89
N TYR A 94 16.42 -16.05 -29.00
CA TYR A 94 15.72 -16.80 -27.95
C TYR A 94 16.38 -18.15 -27.66
N GLN A 95 16.74 -18.90 -28.71
CA GLN A 95 17.43 -20.18 -28.59
C GLN A 95 18.80 -20.02 -27.92
N GLN A 96 19.54 -18.98 -28.26
CA GLN A 96 20.83 -18.68 -27.63
C GLN A 96 20.67 -18.40 -26.13
N GLU A 97 19.67 -17.62 -25.74
CA GLU A 97 19.38 -17.34 -24.35
C GLU A 97 19.04 -18.61 -23.54
N GLN A 98 18.28 -19.52 -24.13
CA GLN A 98 17.95 -20.79 -23.49
C GLN A 98 19.21 -21.64 -23.27
N VAL A 99 20.06 -21.75 -24.27
CA VAL A 99 21.36 -22.47 -24.17
C VAL A 99 22.25 -21.86 -23.08
N GLU A 100 22.32 -20.54 -23.00
CA GLU A 100 23.10 -19.86 -21.94
C GLU A 100 22.54 -20.10 -20.55
N LYS A 101 21.22 -20.08 -20.42
CA LYS A 101 20.56 -20.40 -19.13
C LYS A 101 20.86 -21.82 -18.67
N GLU A 102 20.77 -22.77 -19.57
CA GLU A 102 21.09 -24.17 -19.30
C GLU A 102 22.57 -24.35 -18.92
N ARG A 103 23.46 -23.68 -19.63
CA ARG A 103 24.91 -23.68 -19.32
C ARG A 103 25.17 -23.11 -17.92
N LYS A 104 24.58 -21.97 -17.59
CA LYS A 104 24.72 -21.34 -16.25
C LYS A 104 24.13 -22.23 -15.15
N TRP A 105 23.00 -22.84 -15.42
CA TRP A 105 22.36 -23.77 -14.48
C TRP A 105 23.23 -25.00 -14.26
N GLY A 106 23.74 -25.61 -15.32
CA GLY A 106 24.65 -26.76 -15.26
C GLY A 106 25.95 -26.45 -14.51
N ALA A 107 26.54 -25.26 -14.73
CA ALA A 107 27.72 -24.80 -14.01
C ALA A 107 27.45 -24.61 -12.50
N ARG A 108 26.33 -24.02 -12.14
CA ARG A 108 25.93 -23.86 -10.73
C ARG A 108 25.68 -25.21 -10.05
N SER A 109 25.06 -26.14 -10.74
CA SER A 109 24.82 -27.49 -10.24
C SER A 109 26.12 -28.23 -9.96
N LYS A 110 27.10 -28.14 -10.85
CA LYS A 110 28.44 -28.73 -10.68
C LYS A 110 29.20 -28.11 -9.52
N MET A 111 29.14 -26.80 -9.33
CA MET A 111 29.72 -26.12 -8.19
C MET A 111 29.12 -26.58 -6.85
N ARG A 112 27.83 -26.78 -6.80
CA ARG A 112 27.13 -27.28 -5.60
C ARG A 112 27.56 -28.70 -5.22
N VAL A 113 27.78 -29.57 -6.19
CA VAL A 113 28.25 -30.95 -5.96
C VAL A 113 29.75 -30.97 -5.60
N GLY A 114 30.59 -30.09 -6.17
CA GLY A 114 32.00 -29.98 -5.88
C GLY A 114 32.34 -29.35 -4.52
N ALA A 115 31.38 -28.67 -3.87
CA ALA A 115 31.53 -28.05 -2.55
C ALA A 115 31.28 -29.01 -1.36
N ARG A 116 30.99 -30.27 -1.62
CA ARG A 116 30.88 -31.33 -0.61
C ARG A 116 32.25 -32.03 -0.45
#